data_776da9083449b9dbbd028808f4a472ca
#
_entry.id   776da9083449b9dbbd028808f4a472ca
#
_cell.length_a   1.000
_cell.length_b   1.000
_cell.length_c   1.000
_cell.angle_alpha   90.00
_cell.angle_beta   90.00
_cell.angle_gamma   90.00
#
_symmetry.space_group_name_H-M   'P 1'
#
loop_
_entity.id
_entity.type
_entity.pdbx_description
1 polymer ?
#
loop_
_entity_poly.entity_id
_entity_poly.type
_entity_poly.pdbx_seq_one_letter_code
_entity_poly.pdbx_strand_id
1 'polypeptide(L)'
;MLKNTRRRATILGLTAVAGLTLSACSETGSTGESQVEGLSETTGELQGEGATSQQRAMDLFATLFESNSPGSTLSYNATGSGSGQSQFIANTVAFAGSDSPLKDEQIADAAERCGGNDAWHLPMVIGPVAIAYNLEGVDASLTPALTAQIFDGKITKWNDPAIAEVNEGVELPDTDISVVYRSEESGTTDNFMKFLTSAAPEDWEHEASKSFPTANGQGANGSAGVVDQVAQVPGAITYVEAGFAKDKDLGIAKMDFGNGPVELNADTVGTALDQVEFSGEGNDMVVDSEALFAMDAEGAYPLVLTTYEIVCSAGYDETTRDLVKNFFKIVLEEGQSQELEDLGYIPVQGEFKQKLVDAVDAIQ
;
A
#
# COMPACT_ATOMS: atom_id res chain seq x y z
N MET A 1 -72.69 -32.41 -13.62
CA MET A 1 -73.28 -33.58 -12.96
C MET A 1 -72.67 -33.67 -11.56
N LEU A 2 -73.57 -33.37 -10.60
CA LEU A 2 -73.84 -34.18 -9.38
C LEU A 2 -72.67 -34.29 -8.41
N LYS A 3 -72.78 -34.08 -7.17
CA LYS A 3 -73.77 -33.71 -6.11
C LYS A 3 -73.03 -33.72 -4.79
N ASN A 4 -73.20 -32.67 -3.99
CA ASN A 4 -73.52 -32.67 -2.57
C ASN A 4 -73.10 -33.84 -1.68
N THR A 5 -72.49 -33.58 -0.52
CA THR A 5 -73.29 -33.68 0.72
C THR A 5 -72.57 -33.07 1.95
N ARG A 6 -73.33 -32.30 2.68
CA ARG A 6 -73.04 -31.66 4.00
C ARG A 6 -73.02 -32.75 5.08
N ARG A 7 -72.26 -32.56 6.15
CA ARG A 7 -72.69 -32.79 7.53
C ARG A 7 -72.04 -31.90 8.53
N ARG A 8 -72.88 -31.22 9.28
CA ARG A 8 -72.60 -30.39 10.46
C ARG A 8 -72.40 -31.30 11.67
N ALA A 9 -71.52 -30.93 12.61
CA ALA A 9 -71.67 -31.25 14.04
C ALA A 9 -71.03 -30.13 14.83
N THR A 10 -71.83 -29.44 15.61
CA THR A 10 -71.55 -28.44 16.65
C THR A 10 -71.27 -29.21 17.95
N ILE A 11 -70.38 -28.72 18.83
CA ILE A 11 -70.48 -28.72 20.30
C ILE A 11 -69.37 -27.85 20.90
N LEU A 12 -69.75 -26.80 21.56
CA LEU A 12 -69.45 -26.18 22.86
C LEU A 12 -68.05 -26.42 23.46
N GLY A 13 -67.26 -25.35 23.63
CA GLY A 13 -67.26 -24.49 24.84
C GLY A 13 -66.11 -24.78 25.74
N LEU A 14 -65.14 -23.87 25.84
CA LEU A 14 -64.62 -23.41 27.14
C LEU A 14 -63.73 -22.15 26.91
N THR A 15 -64.10 -21.07 27.54
CA THR A 15 -63.38 -19.78 27.65
C THR A 15 -62.15 -19.98 28.53
N ALA A 16 -60.98 -19.61 28.02
CA ALA A 16 -59.82 -19.25 28.82
C ALA A 16 -59.23 -17.97 28.25
N VAL A 17 -59.42 -16.89 28.98
CA VAL A 17 -58.81 -15.58 28.80
C VAL A 17 -57.33 -15.73 29.18
N ALA A 18 -56.43 -15.69 28.22
CA ALA A 18 -55.01 -15.49 28.46
C ALA A 18 -54.59 -14.20 27.72
N GLY A 19 -54.10 -13.27 28.47
CA GLY A 19 -53.69 -11.94 27.99
C GLY A 19 -52.57 -12.07 26.94
N LEU A 20 -52.81 -11.52 25.75
CA LEU A 20 -51.85 -11.23 24.75
C LEU A 20 -51.21 -9.91 25.10
N THR A 21 -50.00 -9.99 25.71
CA THR A 21 -49.07 -8.85 25.65
C THR A 21 -48.55 -8.75 24.23
N LEU A 22 -49.01 -7.77 23.49
CA LEU A 22 -48.36 -7.37 22.25
C LEU A 22 -46.96 -6.80 22.63
N SER A 23 -45.94 -7.61 22.52
CA SER A 23 -44.57 -7.13 22.31
C SER A 23 -44.54 -6.55 20.91
N ALA A 24 -44.63 -5.22 20.82
CA ALA A 24 -44.26 -4.50 19.65
C ALA A 24 -42.73 -4.73 19.48
N CYS A 25 -42.34 -5.64 18.60
CA CYS A 25 -41.01 -5.61 18.03
C CYS A 25 -40.95 -4.33 17.21
N SER A 26 -40.37 -3.31 17.81
CA SER A 26 -39.78 -2.21 17.10
C SER A 26 -38.72 -2.84 16.20
N GLU A 27 -38.94 -2.90 14.90
CA GLU A 27 -37.86 -2.97 13.93
C GLU A 27 -37.06 -1.67 14.05
N THR A 28 -36.16 -1.63 15.03
CA THR A 28 -35.00 -0.75 14.94
C THR A 28 -34.20 -1.27 13.77
N GLY A 29 -34.10 -0.46 12.73
CA GLY A 29 -33.20 -0.69 11.62
C GLY A 29 -31.84 -1.07 12.21
N SER A 30 -31.29 -2.16 11.75
CA SER A 30 -29.90 -2.55 11.98
C SER A 30 -29.01 -1.43 11.43
N THR A 31 -28.72 -0.45 12.28
CA THR A 31 -27.49 0.31 12.14
C THR A 31 -26.41 -0.71 12.46
N GLY A 32 -25.65 -1.15 11.46
CA GLY A 32 -24.53 -2.05 11.68
C GLY A 32 -23.66 -1.46 12.78
N GLU A 33 -23.63 -2.12 13.95
CA GLU A 33 -22.63 -1.80 14.95
C GLU A 33 -21.27 -2.14 14.33
N SER A 34 -20.34 -1.18 14.36
CA SER A 34 -18.95 -1.41 13.97
C SER A 34 -18.41 -2.59 14.76
N GLN A 35 -17.64 -3.45 14.09
CA GLN A 35 -16.91 -4.53 14.76
C GLN A 35 -15.62 -4.02 15.42
N VAL A 36 -15.18 -2.81 15.08
CA VAL A 36 -13.99 -2.17 15.65
C VAL A 36 -14.37 -1.45 16.95
N GLU A 37 -13.71 -1.83 18.05
CA GLU A 37 -13.94 -1.23 19.36
C GLU A 37 -13.22 0.12 19.51
N GLY A 38 -13.80 1.01 20.33
CA GLY A 38 -13.16 2.29 20.72
C GLY A 38 -13.15 3.36 19.65
N LEU A 39 -14.05 3.26 18.65
CA LEU A 39 -14.31 4.37 17.73
C LEU A 39 -15.08 5.48 18.43
N SER A 40 -14.78 6.72 18.09
CA SER A 40 -15.60 7.88 18.49
C SER A 40 -16.88 7.93 17.65
N GLU A 41 -17.89 8.64 18.12
CA GLU A 41 -19.15 8.89 17.37
C GLU A 41 -19.00 9.99 16.31
N THR A 42 -17.79 10.54 16.16
CA THR A 42 -17.48 11.59 15.19
C THR A 42 -17.56 11.03 13.78
N THR A 43 -18.32 11.68 12.90
CA THR A 43 -18.49 11.33 11.50
C THR A 43 -18.18 12.52 10.60
N GLY A 44 -17.82 12.27 9.35
CA GLY A 44 -17.49 13.31 8.38
C GLY A 44 -16.59 12.84 7.26
N GLU A 45 -16.11 13.76 6.45
CA GLU A 45 -15.15 13.50 5.39
C GLU A 45 -13.72 13.64 5.91
N LEU A 46 -12.92 12.58 5.80
CA LEU A 46 -11.49 12.60 6.04
C LEU A 46 -10.77 12.79 4.71
N GLN A 47 -9.88 13.78 4.64
CA GLN A 47 -9.11 14.07 3.44
C GLN A 47 -7.66 13.63 3.60
N GLY A 48 -7.16 12.86 2.63
CA GLY A 48 -5.77 12.47 2.51
C GLY A 48 -5.25 12.64 1.08
N GLU A 49 -3.96 12.79 0.93
CA GLU A 49 -3.32 12.91 -0.38
C GLU A 49 -1.93 12.28 -0.36
N GLY A 50 -1.46 11.75 -1.51
CA GLY A 50 -0.07 11.33 -1.60
C GLY A 50 0.20 10.11 -2.48
N ALA A 51 0.94 9.15 -1.95
CA ALA A 51 1.49 8.03 -2.68
C ALA A 51 0.47 7.28 -3.53
N THR A 52 0.78 7.09 -4.82
CA THR A 52 -0.03 6.31 -5.75
C THR A 52 0.19 4.80 -5.57
N SER A 53 1.30 4.41 -4.94
CA SER A 53 1.67 3.05 -4.58
C SER A 53 0.59 2.34 -3.76
N GLN A 54 -0.03 3.08 -2.83
CA GLN A 54 -1.08 2.58 -1.93
C GLN A 54 -2.52 2.82 -2.39
N GLN A 55 -2.74 3.37 -3.60
CA GLN A 55 -4.09 3.74 -4.05
C GLN A 55 -5.10 2.61 -3.86
N ARG A 56 -4.74 1.38 -4.25
CA ARG A 56 -5.63 0.20 -4.13
C ARG A 56 -5.95 -0.16 -2.68
N ALA A 57 -4.99 -0.01 -1.79
CA ALA A 57 -5.20 -0.18 -0.35
C ALA A 57 -6.14 0.90 0.19
N MET A 58 -5.98 2.16 -0.23
CA MET A 58 -6.86 3.25 0.18
C MET A 58 -8.28 3.10 -0.33
N ASP A 59 -8.50 2.52 -1.52
CA ASP A 59 -9.84 2.19 -2.05
C ASP A 59 -10.54 1.14 -1.16
N LEU A 60 -9.80 0.11 -0.72
CA LEU A 60 -10.28 -0.88 0.25
C LEU A 60 -10.58 -0.22 1.61
N PHE A 61 -9.65 0.57 2.13
CA PHE A 61 -9.77 1.24 3.42
C PHE A 61 -10.92 2.25 3.46
N ALA A 62 -11.19 2.96 2.35
CA ALA A 62 -12.34 3.84 2.21
C ALA A 62 -13.66 3.08 2.37
N THR A 63 -13.76 1.90 1.73
CA THR A 63 -14.94 1.04 1.85
C THR A 63 -15.13 0.52 3.28
N LEU A 64 -14.04 0.12 3.95
CA LEU A 64 -14.07 -0.31 5.34
C LEU A 64 -14.43 0.84 6.28
N PHE A 65 -13.90 2.05 6.02
CA PHE A 65 -14.21 3.24 6.82
C PHE A 65 -15.69 3.59 6.76
N GLU A 66 -16.28 3.61 5.57
CA GLU A 66 -17.72 3.90 5.39
C GLU A 66 -18.59 2.83 6.07
N SER A 67 -18.20 1.55 6.02
CA SER A 67 -18.98 0.46 6.60
C SER A 67 -18.89 0.38 8.12
N ASN A 68 -17.72 0.69 8.72
CA ASN A 68 -17.48 0.63 10.17
C ASN A 68 -17.77 1.95 10.89
N SER A 69 -17.82 3.08 10.18
CA SER A 69 -18.18 4.41 10.70
C SER A 69 -19.22 5.05 9.78
N PRO A 70 -20.51 4.61 9.86
CA PRO A 70 -21.56 5.10 8.98
C PRO A 70 -21.73 6.61 9.06
N GLY A 71 -21.63 7.30 7.93
CA GLY A 71 -21.61 8.75 7.82
C GLY A 71 -20.21 9.36 7.75
N SER A 72 -19.18 8.53 7.79
CA SER A 72 -17.80 8.92 7.49
C SER A 72 -17.42 8.47 6.08
N THR A 73 -16.57 9.26 5.42
CA THR A 73 -16.01 8.95 4.09
C THR A 73 -14.54 9.31 4.04
N LEU A 74 -13.76 8.60 3.24
CA LEU A 74 -12.40 8.96 2.89
C LEU A 74 -12.37 9.60 1.48
N SER A 75 -11.71 10.75 1.36
CA SER A 75 -11.31 11.34 0.08
C SER A 75 -9.80 11.28 -0.03
N TYR A 76 -9.26 10.30 -0.76
CA TYR A 76 -7.82 10.14 -0.96
C TYR A 76 -7.43 10.49 -2.40
N ASN A 77 -6.52 11.46 -2.56
CA ASN A 77 -5.98 11.85 -3.87
C ASN A 77 -4.60 11.23 -4.08
N ALA A 78 -4.51 10.25 -4.98
CA ALA A 78 -3.25 9.60 -5.33
C ALA A 78 -2.45 10.46 -6.34
N THR A 79 -1.62 11.38 -5.85
CA THR A 79 -0.89 12.39 -6.64
C THR A 79 0.63 12.24 -6.57
N GLY A 80 1.13 11.31 -5.75
CA GLY A 80 2.54 11.05 -5.46
C GLY A 80 2.97 11.56 -4.09
N SER A 81 4.00 10.92 -3.53
CA SER A 81 4.49 11.19 -2.16
C SER A 81 4.91 12.64 -1.95
N GLY A 82 5.57 13.25 -2.95
CA GLY A 82 6.00 14.66 -2.86
C GLY A 82 4.82 15.62 -2.74
N SER A 83 3.77 15.42 -3.54
CA SER A 83 2.53 16.20 -3.43
C SER A 83 1.87 16.01 -2.06
N GLY A 84 1.70 14.75 -1.61
CA GLY A 84 1.11 14.46 -0.31
C GLY A 84 1.82 15.17 0.85
N GLN A 85 3.16 15.07 0.91
CA GLN A 85 3.96 15.77 1.92
C GLN A 85 3.74 17.30 1.88
N SER A 86 3.72 17.89 0.67
CA SER A 86 3.49 19.32 0.49
C SER A 86 2.10 19.75 0.93
N GLN A 87 1.07 18.97 0.62
CA GLN A 87 -0.32 19.25 1.01
C GLN A 87 -0.54 19.08 2.52
N PHE A 88 0.12 18.09 3.14
CA PHE A 88 0.10 17.94 4.59
C PHE A 88 0.72 19.15 5.30
N ILE A 89 1.91 19.56 4.88
CA ILE A 89 2.59 20.75 5.42
C ILE A 89 1.75 22.02 5.22
N ALA A 90 1.12 22.15 4.04
CA ALA A 90 0.20 23.27 3.76
C ALA A 90 -1.12 23.21 4.53
N ASN A 91 -1.37 22.19 5.35
CA ASN A 91 -2.58 21.97 6.12
C ASN A 91 -3.86 21.90 5.26
N THR A 92 -3.76 21.32 4.04
CA THR A 92 -4.90 21.12 3.13
C THR A 92 -5.51 19.74 3.26
N VAL A 93 -4.79 18.78 3.85
CA VAL A 93 -5.26 17.43 4.13
C VAL A 93 -4.96 17.04 5.58
N ALA A 94 -5.70 16.08 6.10
CA ALA A 94 -5.52 15.59 7.46
C ALA A 94 -4.29 14.71 7.62
N PHE A 95 -3.98 13.92 6.60
CA PHE A 95 -2.80 13.05 6.57
C PHE A 95 -2.22 12.97 5.15
N ALA A 96 -0.95 12.59 5.06
CA ALA A 96 -0.32 12.30 3.78
C ALA A 96 0.14 10.86 3.68
N GLY A 97 -0.15 10.21 2.54
CA GLY A 97 0.50 8.95 2.16
C GLY A 97 1.86 9.22 1.52
N SER A 98 2.92 8.60 2.01
CA SER A 98 4.26 8.79 1.45
C SER A 98 5.14 7.56 1.59
N ASP A 99 5.80 7.17 0.50
CA ASP A 99 6.78 6.07 0.51
C ASP A 99 8.19 6.53 0.95
N SER A 100 8.32 7.82 1.25
CA SER A 100 9.55 8.41 1.78
C SER A 100 9.24 9.20 3.03
N PRO A 101 10.09 9.18 4.06
CA PRO A 101 9.91 10.07 5.21
C PRO A 101 10.07 11.54 4.79
N LEU A 102 9.59 12.43 5.64
CA LEU A 102 9.87 13.87 5.53
C LEU A 102 11.39 14.09 5.61
N LYS A 103 11.88 14.99 4.77
CA LYS A 103 13.27 15.43 4.85
C LYS A 103 13.48 16.35 6.05
N ASP A 104 14.70 16.47 6.54
CA ASP A 104 15.05 17.34 7.66
C ASP A 104 14.51 18.77 7.51
N GLU A 105 14.56 19.32 6.30
CA GLU A 105 14.02 20.64 5.96
C GLU A 105 12.50 20.74 6.06
N GLN A 106 11.78 19.62 5.94
CA GLN A 106 10.31 19.55 5.99
C GLN A 106 9.79 19.28 7.42
N ILE A 107 10.62 18.71 8.29
CA ILE A 107 10.22 18.33 9.67
C ILE A 107 9.77 19.55 10.46
N ALA A 108 10.50 20.67 10.35
CA ALA A 108 10.16 21.90 11.05
C ALA A 108 8.83 22.51 10.57
N ASP A 109 8.58 22.49 9.26
CA ASP A 109 7.34 23.00 8.67
C ASP A 109 6.16 22.10 9.02
N ALA A 110 6.36 20.76 9.06
CA ALA A 110 5.36 19.81 9.51
C ALA A 110 5.02 19.99 10.99
N ALA A 111 6.02 20.25 11.84
CA ALA A 111 5.79 20.56 13.24
C ALA A 111 5.02 21.89 13.44
N GLU A 112 5.31 22.93 12.64
CA GLU A 112 4.52 24.18 12.67
C GLU A 112 3.05 23.90 12.29
N ARG A 113 2.79 23.11 11.24
CA ARG A 113 1.46 22.67 10.84
C ARG A 113 0.75 21.93 11.97
N CYS A 114 1.48 21.13 12.77
CA CYS A 114 0.98 20.36 13.90
C CYS A 114 0.90 21.18 15.22
N GLY A 115 0.90 22.51 15.14
CA GLY A 115 0.80 23.38 16.31
C GLY A 115 2.02 23.33 17.24
N GLY A 116 3.18 22.99 16.71
CA GLY A 116 4.44 22.84 17.46
C GLY A 116 4.69 21.42 17.99
N ASN A 117 3.88 20.44 17.57
CA ASN A 117 4.05 19.04 17.91
C ASN A 117 4.68 18.28 16.74
N ASP A 118 5.25 17.11 17.01
CA ASP A 118 5.89 16.30 15.99
C ASP A 118 4.87 15.74 14.98
N ALA A 119 5.30 15.60 13.74
CA ALA A 119 4.65 14.74 12.76
C ALA A 119 5.23 13.32 12.88
N TRP A 120 4.38 12.30 12.85
CA TRP A 120 4.78 10.89 12.90
C TRP A 120 4.59 10.22 11.56
N HIS A 121 5.48 9.29 11.24
CA HIS A 121 5.41 8.41 10.09
C HIS A 121 4.91 7.03 10.56
N LEU A 122 3.71 6.66 10.14
CA LEU A 122 3.08 5.39 10.51
C LEU A 122 3.07 4.45 9.30
N PRO A 123 3.96 3.44 9.21
CA PRO A 123 4.06 2.55 8.04
C PRO A 123 2.90 1.54 8.03
N MET A 124 1.77 1.89 7.43
CA MET A 124 0.54 1.10 7.45
C MET A 124 0.34 0.24 6.21
N VAL A 125 1.01 0.56 5.11
CA VAL A 125 0.91 -0.20 3.86
C VAL A 125 2.31 -0.66 3.44
N ILE A 126 2.48 -1.96 3.27
CA ILE A 126 3.73 -2.57 2.81
C ILE A 126 3.51 -3.15 1.44
N GLY A 127 4.23 -2.60 0.44
CA GLY A 127 4.13 -2.99 -0.96
C GLY A 127 5.46 -3.54 -1.49
N PRO A 128 5.54 -4.83 -1.85
CA PRO A 128 6.72 -5.32 -2.56
C PRO A 128 6.85 -4.65 -3.93
N VAL A 129 8.03 -4.15 -4.28
CA VAL A 129 8.29 -3.51 -5.57
C VAL A 129 8.83 -4.54 -6.55
N ALA A 130 8.10 -4.72 -7.64
CA ALA A 130 8.48 -5.58 -8.75
C ALA A 130 9.34 -4.81 -9.76
N ILE A 131 10.34 -5.48 -10.32
CA ILE A 131 10.93 -5.12 -11.60
C ILE A 131 10.07 -5.79 -12.67
N ALA A 132 9.10 -5.03 -13.18
CA ALA A 132 8.06 -5.55 -14.08
C ALA A 132 8.39 -5.26 -15.54
N TYR A 133 8.11 -6.23 -16.43
CA TYR A 133 8.45 -6.11 -17.84
C TYR A 133 7.39 -6.73 -18.75
N ASN A 134 7.42 -6.34 -20.03
CA ASN A 134 6.52 -6.85 -21.07
C ASN A 134 7.29 -7.69 -22.09
N LEU A 135 7.50 -8.98 -21.76
CA LEU A 135 8.01 -10.00 -22.67
C LEU A 135 7.16 -11.26 -22.56
N GLU A 136 6.52 -11.65 -23.63
CA GLU A 136 5.65 -12.83 -23.64
C GLU A 136 6.48 -14.13 -23.50
N GLY A 137 6.14 -14.95 -22.50
CA GLY A 137 6.72 -16.27 -22.30
C GLY A 137 8.17 -16.28 -21.79
N VAL A 138 8.71 -15.15 -21.36
CA VAL A 138 10.05 -15.03 -20.78
C VAL A 138 9.95 -14.98 -19.25
N ASP A 139 10.66 -15.85 -18.56
CA ASP A 139 10.82 -15.85 -17.10
C ASP A 139 12.24 -15.35 -16.76
N ALA A 140 12.39 -14.02 -16.70
CA ALA A 140 13.70 -13.38 -16.56
C ALA A 140 14.13 -13.27 -15.09
N SER A 141 15.45 -13.44 -14.91
CA SER A 141 16.16 -13.10 -13.67
C SER A 141 17.05 -11.88 -13.89
N LEU A 142 17.14 -11.00 -12.92
CA LEU A 142 18.04 -9.84 -12.93
C LEU A 142 18.81 -9.77 -11.60
N THR A 143 19.97 -9.13 -11.63
CA THR A 143 20.68 -8.71 -10.42
C THR A 143 20.44 -7.22 -10.16
N PRO A 144 20.70 -6.69 -8.95
CA PRO A 144 20.70 -5.25 -8.72
C PRO A 144 21.61 -4.48 -9.68
N ALA A 145 22.80 -5.01 -9.99
CA ALA A 145 23.75 -4.42 -10.94
C ALA A 145 23.18 -4.35 -12.37
N LEU A 146 22.60 -5.44 -12.88
CA LEU A 146 21.93 -5.43 -14.19
C LEU A 146 20.74 -4.46 -14.22
N THR A 147 19.95 -4.44 -13.14
CA THR A 147 18.84 -3.50 -13.01
C THR A 147 19.34 -2.06 -13.09
N ALA A 148 20.38 -1.71 -12.34
CA ALA A 148 21.00 -0.38 -12.39
C ALA A 148 21.48 -0.02 -13.81
N GLN A 149 22.20 -0.93 -14.48
CA GLN A 149 22.71 -0.71 -15.84
C GLN A 149 21.58 -0.55 -16.88
N ILE A 150 20.48 -1.27 -16.73
CA ILE A 150 19.29 -1.13 -17.59
C ILE A 150 18.65 0.24 -17.40
N PHE A 151 18.37 0.63 -16.16
CA PHE A 151 17.70 1.90 -15.87
C PHE A 151 18.60 3.12 -16.15
N ASP A 152 19.92 2.96 -16.11
CA ASP A 152 20.87 3.99 -16.53
C ASP A 152 21.12 4.00 -18.06
N GLY A 153 20.57 3.05 -18.80
CA GLY A 153 20.70 2.95 -20.27
C GLY A 153 22.03 2.42 -20.77
N LYS A 154 22.81 1.79 -19.89
CA LYS A 154 24.06 1.08 -20.27
C LYS A 154 23.75 -0.24 -20.97
N ILE A 155 22.70 -0.96 -20.56
CA ILE A 155 22.14 -2.15 -21.21
C ILE A 155 20.83 -1.76 -21.89
N THR A 156 20.71 -2.02 -23.19
CA THR A 156 19.60 -1.55 -24.01
C THR A 156 18.85 -2.68 -24.76
N LYS A 157 19.29 -3.93 -24.61
CA LYS A 157 18.65 -5.09 -25.24
C LYS A 157 18.46 -6.23 -24.26
N TRP A 158 17.35 -6.94 -24.40
CA TRP A 158 17.04 -8.08 -23.54
C TRP A 158 18.00 -9.27 -23.74
N ASN A 159 18.53 -9.47 -24.95
CA ASN A 159 19.52 -10.51 -25.23
C ASN A 159 20.98 -10.07 -25.00
N ASP A 160 21.19 -9.00 -24.22
CA ASP A 160 22.55 -8.59 -23.83
C ASP A 160 23.27 -9.78 -23.16
N PRO A 161 24.58 -10.03 -23.50
CA PRO A 161 25.32 -11.12 -22.90
C PRO A 161 25.33 -11.14 -21.37
N ALA A 162 25.32 -9.96 -20.72
CA ALA A 162 25.29 -9.89 -19.26
C ALA A 162 23.94 -10.35 -18.67
N ILE A 163 22.80 -10.07 -19.35
CA ILE A 163 21.51 -10.61 -18.96
C ILE A 163 21.45 -12.12 -19.24
N ALA A 164 21.99 -12.58 -20.39
CA ALA A 164 21.98 -13.99 -20.76
C ALA A 164 22.79 -14.87 -19.79
N GLU A 165 23.85 -14.34 -19.19
CA GLU A 165 24.68 -15.05 -18.21
C GLU A 165 23.90 -15.49 -16.95
N VAL A 166 22.98 -14.65 -16.46
CA VAL A 166 22.13 -14.95 -15.28
C VAL A 166 20.82 -15.65 -15.65
N ASN A 167 20.59 -15.92 -16.94
CA ASN A 167 19.37 -16.52 -17.48
C ASN A 167 19.69 -17.79 -18.31
N GLU A 168 20.60 -18.65 -17.84
CA GLU A 168 21.00 -19.86 -18.55
C GLU A 168 19.78 -20.74 -18.88
N GLY A 169 19.59 -21.04 -20.16
CA GLY A 169 18.47 -21.85 -20.65
C GLY A 169 17.20 -21.08 -20.96
N VAL A 170 17.14 -19.76 -20.70
CA VAL A 170 16.04 -18.89 -21.10
C VAL A 170 16.32 -18.29 -22.47
N GLU A 171 15.36 -18.39 -23.39
CA GLU A 171 15.48 -17.77 -24.73
C GLU A 171 15.12 -16.28 -24.64
N LEU A 172 16.13 -15.43 -24.55
CA LEU A 172 15.97 -13.98 -24.50
C LEU A 172 15.84 -13.40 -25.92
N PRO A 173 14.80 -12.58 -26.21
CA PRO A 173 14.59 -12.02 -27.54
C PRO A 173 15.57 -10.89 -27.86
N ASP A 174 15.89 -10.69 -29.15
CA ASP A 174 16.60 -9.50 -29.64
C ASP A 174 15.63 -8.31 -29.71
N THR A 175 15.18 -7.87 -28.55
CA THR A 175 14.23 -6.77 -28.36
C THR A 175 14.90 -5.65 -27.60
N ASP A 176 14.66 -4.40 -28.00
CA ASP A 176 15.17 -3.23 -27.31
C ASP A 176 14.42 -3.08 -25.95
N ILE A 177 15.17 -2.68 -24.92
CA ILE A 177 14.62 -2.36 -23.60
C ILE A 177 14.11 -0.93 -23.63
N SER A 178 12.83 -0.74 -23.26
CA SER A 178 12.20 0.56 -23.11
C SER A 178 11.90 0.82 -21.64
N VAL A 179 12.70 1.66 -21.00
CA VAL A 179 12.51 2.02 -19.58
C VAL A 179 11.30 2.94 -19.44
N VAL A 180 10.40 2.61 -18.51
CA VAL A 180 9.29 3.47 -18.08
C VAL A 180 9.49 3.83 -16.62
N TYR A 181 9.46 5.12 -16.29
CA TYR A 181 9.69 5.63 -14.94
C TYR A 181 8.58 6.59 -14.51
N ARG A 182 8.53 6.96 -13.24
CA ARG A 182 7.55 7.87 -12.67
C ARG A 182 7.88 9.32 -13.04
N SER A 183 6.90 10.03 -13.57
CA SER A 183 7.08 11.41 -14.05
C SER A 183 6.84 12.48 -12.99
N GLU A 184 6.15 12.14 -11.91
CA GLU A 184 5.91 12.99 -10.73
C GLU A 184 6.93 12.73 -9.61
N GLU A 185 6.87 13.51 -8.53
CA GLU A 185 7.67 13.25 -7.33
C GLU A 185 7.15 12.01 -6.58
N SER A 186 7.74 10.86 -6.91
CA SER A 186 7.32 9.53 -6.47
C SER A 186 8.21 8.99 -5.35
N GLY A 187 7.57 8.56 -4.26
CA GLY A 187 8.27 7.82 -3.22
C GLY A 187 8.74 6.44 -3.67
N THR A 188 8.00 5.78 -4.60
CA THR A 188 8.46 4.52 -5.20
C THR A 188 9.77 4.73 -5.96
N THR A 189 9.93 5.86 -6.66
CA THR A 189 11.21 6.23 -7.31
C THR A 189 12.32 6.42 -6.28
N ASP A 190 12.08 7.16 -5.20
CA ASP A 190 13.05 7.38 -4.14
C ASP A 190 13.50 6.07 -3.50
N ASN A 191 12.53 5.18 -3.20
CA ASN A 191 12.79 3.85 -2.62
C ASN A 191 13.61 2.97 -3.58
N PHE A 192 13.24 2.92 -4.85
CA PHE A 192 13.96 2.17 -5.88
C PHE A 192 15.39 2.68 -6.06
N MET A 193 15.60 3.99 -6.06
CA MET A 193 16.94 4.57 -6.17
C MET A 193 17.79 4.30 -4.93
N LYS A 194 17.21 4.35 -3.72
CA LYS A 194 17.90 3.93 -2.47
C LYS A 194 18.33 2.47 -2.55
N PHE A 195 17.45 1.61 -3.04
CA PHE A 195 17.79 0.21 -3.27
C PHE A 195 18.96 0.05 -4.23
N LEU A 196 18.96 0.71 -5.39
CA LEU A 196 20.07 0.63 -6.34
C LEU A 196 21.38 1.20 -5.76
N THR A 197 21.31 2.32 -5.02
CA THR A 197 22.47 2.92 -4.36
C THR A 197 23.08 1.97 -3.32
N SER A 198 22.25 1.21 -2.59
CA SER A 198 22.71 0.27 -1.57
C SER A 198 23.19 -1.05 -2.17
N ALA A 199 22.42 -1.63 -3.10
CA ALA A 199 22.66 -2.98 -3.64
C ALA A 199 23.56 -3.01 -4.87
N ALA A 200 23.77 -1.89 -5.56
CA ALA A 200 24.57 -1.79 -6.78
C ALA A 200 25.37 -0.46 -6.86
N PRO A 201 26.15 -0.08 -5.83
CA PRO A 201 26.80 1.23 -5.75
C PRO A 201 27.84 1.49 -6.85
N GLU A 202 28.41 0.45 -7.46
CA GLU A 202 29.38 0.57 -8.55
C GLU A 202 28.71 0.81 -9.92
N ASP A 203 27.41 0.48 -10.05
CA ASP A 203 26.64 0.57 -11.29
C ASP A 203 25.64 1.75 -11.30
N TRP A 204 25.29 2.28 -10.11
CA TRP A 204 24.35 3.38 -9.93
C TRP A 204 25.00 4.55 -9.19
N GLU A 205 25.30 5.62 -9.92
CA GLU A 205 26.02 6.80 -9.39
C GLU A 205 25.08 7.98 -9.02
N HIS A 206 23.75 7.77 -9.11
CA HIS A 206 22.77 8.83 -8.86
C HIS A 206 22.34 8.85 -7.39
N GLU A 207 22.23 10.04 -6.82
CA GLU A 207 21.64 10.23 -5.49
C GLU A 207 20.16 9.93 -5.49
N ALA A 208 19.66 9.26 -4.42
CA ALA A 208 18.25 8.93 -4.29
C ALA A 208 17.39 10.20 -4.19
N SER A 209 16.30 10.20 -4.92
CA SER A 209 15.33 11.30 -4.91
C SER A 209 13.96 10.82 -5.42
N LYS A 210 12.91 11.63 -5.19
CA LYS A 210 11.57 11.36 -5.72
C LYS A 210 11.45 11.59 -7.24
N SER A 211 12.46 12.17 -7.87
CA SER A 211 12.50 12.41 -9.33
C SER A 211 13.50 11.49 -9.99
N PHE A 212 13.08 10.78 -11.04
CA PHE A 212 13.97 9.88 -11.76
C PHE A 212 15.11 10.65 -12.46
N PRO A 213 16.38 10.25 -12.31
CA PRO A 213 17.52 11.12 -12.60
C PRO A 213 17.92 11.16 -14.07
N THR A 214 17.52 10.15 -14.87
CA THR A 214 18.01 10.02 -16.25
C THR A 214 16.93 10.37 -17.27
N ALA A 215 17.38 10.75 -18.47
CA ALA A 215 16.50 10.94 -19.63
C ALA A 215 16.32 9.63 -20.43
N ASN A 216 16.84 8.51 -19.95
CA ASN A 216 16.69 7.21 -20.58
C ASN A 216 15.28 6.67 -20.31
N GLY A 217 14.48 6.54 -21.37
CA GLY A 217 13.11 6.03 -21.26
C GLY A 217 12.03 7.10 -21.30
N GLN A 218 10.87 6.78 -20.78
CA GLN A 218 9.67 7.62 -20.80
C GLN A 218 9.03 7.71 -19.42
N GLY A 219 8.63 8.93 -19.03
CA GLY A 219 7.88 9.16 -17.80
C GLY A 219 6.41 8.88 -17.97
N ALA A 220 5.80 8.20 -16.98
CA ALA A 220 4.36 8.02 -16.86
C ALA A 220 3.90 8.39 -15.44
N ASN A 221 2.68 8.91 -15.32
CA ASN A 221 2.17 9.40 -14.04
C ASN A 221 1.52 8.28 -13.23
N GLY A 222 1.96 8.11 -12.01
CA GLY A 222 1.44 7.15 -11.04
C GLY A 222 1.78 5.68 -11.32
N SER A 223 1.56 4.82 -10.32
CA SER A 223 1.79 3.37 -10.43
C SER A 223 0.92 2.74 -11.53
N ALA A 224 -0.35 3.15 -11.65
CA ALA A 224 -1.22 2.70 -12.72
C ALA A 224 -0.73 3.14 -14.12
N GLY A 225 -0.25 4.38 -14.25
CA GLY A 225 0.21 4.92 -15.53
C GLY A 225 1.46 4.21 -16.05
N VAL A 226 2.42 3.85 -15.19
CA VAL A 226 3.64 3.15 -15.63
C VAL A 226 3.32 1.72 -16.11
N VAL A 227 2.45 0.98 -15.42
CA VAL A 227 2.08 -0.38 -15.85
C VAL A 227 1.22 -0.36 -17.13
N ASP A 228 0.35 0.64 -17.29
CA ASP A 228 -0.43 0.82 -18.52
C ASP A 228 0.48 1.06 -19.73
N GLN A 229 1.55 1.84 -19.56
CA GLN A 229 2.51 2.11 -20.62
C GLN A 229 3.38 0.89 -20.91
N VAL A 230 3.87 0.18 -19.88
CA VAL A 230 4.65 -1.06 -20.05
C VAL A 230 3.84 -2.12 -20.78
N ALA A 231 2.57 -2.31 -20.42
CA ALA A 231 1.70 -3.30 -21.06
C ALA A 231 1.50 -3.06 -22.57
N GLN A 232 1.65 -1.82 -23.04
CA GLN A 232 1.48 -1.46 -24.45
C GLN A 232 2.75 -1.58 -25.30
N VAL A 233 3.93 -1.66 -24.65
CA VAL A 233 5.22 -1.60 -25.34
C VAL A 233 6.00 -2.92 -25.11
N PRO A 234 6.11 -3.81 -26.12
CA PRO A 234 6.95 -4.99 -26.02
C PRO A 234 8.40 -4.62 -25.67
N GLY A 235 8.99 -5.31 -24.71
CA GLY A 235 10.33 -5.03 -24.21
C GLY A 235 10.42 -3.91 -23.18
N ALA A 236 9.30 -3.28 -22.82
CA ALA A 236 9.32 -2.26 -21.75
C ALA A 236 9.55 -2.87 -20.38
N ILE A 237 10.18 -2.07 -19.49
CA ILE A 237 10.51 -2.42 -18.11
C ILE A 237 10.23 -1.23 -17.19
N THR A 238 9.81 -1.52 -15.96
CA THR A 238 9.57 -0.51 -14.91
C THR A 238 9.81 -1.10 -13.51
N TYR A 239 9.84 -0.22 -12.52
CA TYR A 239 9.70 -0.55 -11.10
C TYR A 239 8.31 -0.11 -10.63
N VAL A 240 7.58 -0.99 -9.96
CA VAL A 240 6.20 -0.74 -9.51
C VAL A 240 5.79 -1.76 -8.46
N GLU A 241 4.82 -1.45 -7.62
CA GLU A 241 4.27 -2.38 -6.65
C GLU A 241 3.69 -3.63 -7.35
N ALA A 242 3.97 -4.81 -6.81
CA ALA A 242 3.68 -6.11 -7.44
C ALA A 242 2.21 -6.29 -7.85
N GLY A 243 1.27 -5.73 -7.07
CA GLY A 243 -0.15 -5.79 -7.37
C GLY A 243 -0.51 -5.14 -8.71
N PHE A 244 0.06 -3.97 -9.01
CA PHE A 244 -0.17 -3.28 -10.30
C PHE A 244 0.40 -4.06 -11.50
N ALA A 245 1.57 -4.70 -11.31
CA ALA A 245 2.17 -5.53 -12.36
C ALA A 245 1.32 -6.77 -12.67
N LYS A 246 0.82 -7.43 -11.62
CA LYS A 246 -0.05 -8.61 -11.73
C LYS A 246 -1.37 -8.30 -12.45
N ASP A 247 -1.99 -7.14 -12.17
CA ASP A 247 -3.25 -6.74 -12.83
C ASP A 247 -3.13 -6.54 -14.34
N LYS A 248 -1.91 -6.35 -14.85
CA LYS A 248 -1.61 -6.19 -16.28
C LYS A 248 -0.95 -7.41 -16.91
N ASP A 249 -0.90 -8.53 -16.18
CA ASP A 249 -0.23 -9.76 -16.63
C ASP A 249 1.22 -9.52 -17.08
N LEU A 250 1.93 -8.57 -16.45
CA LEU A 250 3.34 -8.29 -16.73
C LEU A 250 4.23 -9.37 -16.13
N GLY A 251 5.36 -9.66 -16.79
CA GLY A 251 6.43 -10.44 -16.21
C GLY A 251 7.04 -9.71 -15.01
N ILE A 252 7.38 -10.45 -13.95
CA ILE A 252 8.09 -9.93 -12.78
C ILE A 252 9.44 -10.64 -12.72
N ALA A 253 10.52 -9.88 -12.78
CA ALA A 253 11.86 -10.46 -12.73
C ALA A 253 12.13 -11.09 -11.36
N LYS A 254 12.69 -12.30 -11.35
CA LYS A 254 13.34 -12.84 -10.17
C LYS A 254 14.60 -12.04 -9.91
N MET A 255 14.84 -11.70 -8.65
CA MET A 255 16.00 -10.90 -8.28
C MET A 255 17.07 -11.76 -7.63
N ASP A 256 18.28 -11.76 -8.19
CA ASP A 256 19.42 -12.43 -7.59
C ASP A 256 20.26 -11.43 -6.78
N PHE A 257 20.15 -11.53 -5.47
CA PHE A 257 20.89 -10.70 -4.51
C PHE A 257 22.25 -11.31 -4.11
N GLY A 258 22.73 -12.32 -4.84
CA GLY A 258 24.02 -12.98 -4.61
C GLY A 258 23.91 -14.44 -4.13
N ASN A 259 22.72 -14.89 -3.74
CA ASN A 259 22.45 -16.24 -3.25
C ASN A 259 21.53 -17.05 -4.20
N GLY A 260 21.40 -16.60 -5.45
CA GLY A 260 20.52 -17.16 -6.47
C GLY A 260 19.21 -16.39 -6.62
N PRO A 261 18.46 -16.64 -7.72
CA PRO A 261 17.24 -15.90 -8.04
C PRO A 261 16.13 -16.13 -7.01
N VAL A 262 15.57 -15.05 -6.49
CA VAL A 262 14.45 -15.01 -5.52
C VAL A 262 13.20 -14.49 -6.23
N GLU A 263 12.11 -15.25 -6.16
CA GLU A 263 10.79 -14.80 -6.63
C GLU A 263 10.17 -13.81 -5.65
N LEU A 264 9.47 -12.82 -6.19
CA LEU A 264 8.69 -11.89 -5.39
C LEU A 264 7.36 -12.57 -4.98
N ASN A 265 7.25 -12.94 -3.71
CA ASN A 265 6.04 -13.49 -3.09
C ASN A 265 5.99 -13.16 -1.59
N ALA A 266 4.89 -13.51 -0.92
CA ALA A 266 4.69 -13.19 0.49
C ALA A 266 5.76 -13.80 1.42
N ASP A 267 6.21 -15.03 1.15
CA ASP A 267 7.20 -15.72 1.99
C ASP A 267 8.58 -15.05 1.90
N THR A 268 9.04 -14.71 0.68
CA THR A 268 10.36 -14.09 0.45
C THR A 268 10.40 -12.65 0.94
N VAL A 269 9.28 -11.92 0.83
CA VAL A 269 9.11 -10.58 1.42
C VAL A 269 9.02 -10.67 2.94
N GLY A 270 8.28 -11.64 3.49
CA GLY A 270 8.19 -11.88 4.92
C GLY A 270 9.57 -12.10 5.55
N THR A 271 10.44 -12.88 4.89
CA THR A 271 11.82 -13.11 5.32
C THR A 271 12.62 -11.79 5.43
N ALA A 272 12.40 -10.84 4.51
CA ALA A 272 13.03 -9.53 4.58
C ALA A 272 12.42 -8.67 5.72
N LEU A 273 11.11 -8.71 5.90
CA LEU A 273 10.41 -7.91 6.92
C LEU A 273 10.70 -8.36 8.36
N ASP A 274 11.02 -9.64 8.57
CA ASP A 274 11.42 -10.16 9.89
C ASP A 274 12.70 -9.48 10.45
N GLN A 275 13.46 -8.80 9.60
CA GLN A 275 14.71 -8.12 9.94
C GLN A 275 14.60 -6.59 9.85
N VAL A 276 13.38 -6.05 9.70
CA VAL A 276 13.17 -4.59 9.61
C VAL A 276 13.52 -3.91 10.93
N GLU A 277 14.35 -2.88 10.84
CA GLU A 277 14.69 -1.97 11.93
C GLU A 277 14.06 -0.59 11.68
N PHE A 278 13.85 0.16 12.76
CA PHE A 278 13.34 1.52 12.70
C PHE A 278 14.45 2.50 13.08
N SER A 279 14.58 3.56 12.29
CA SER A 279 15.49 4.68 12.56
C SER A 279 14.80 5.83 13.32
N GLY A 280 13.45 5.88 13.34
CA GLY A 280 12.66 6.85 14.08
C GLY A 280 12.59 6.56 15.58
N GLU A 281 12.23 7.56 16.39
CA GLU A 281 12.10 7.45 17.84
C GLU A 281 10.63 7.42 18.28
N GLY A 282 10.33 6.56 19.26
CA GLY A 282 9.00 6.49 19.87
C GLY A 282 7.92 6.04 18.89
N ASN A 283 6.93 6.89 18.62
CA ASN A 283 5.83 6.64 17.69
C ASN A 283 6.11 7.12 16.26
N ASP A 284 7.26 7.75 16.02
CA ASP A 284 7.72 8.05 14.65
C ASP A 284 8.47 6.84 14.09
N MET A 285 7.76 6.02 13.30
CA MET A 285 8.19 4.68 12.91
C MET A 285 8.84 4.68 11.51
N VAL A 286 9.86 5.49 11.31
CA VAL A 286 10.63 5.48 10.06
C VAL A 286 11.47 4.21 9.96
N VAL A 287 11.30 3.46 8.89
CA VAL A 287 12.06 2.23 8.60
C VAL A 287 13.48 2.58 8.17
N ASP A 288 14.47 1.83 8.68
CA ASP A 288 15.85 1.88 8.19
C ASP A 288 15.93 1.16 6.83
N SER A 289 15.68 1.91 5.77
CA SER A 289 15.70 1.36 4.41
C SER A 289 17.11 1.01 3.93
N GLU A 290 18.16 1.63 4.48
CA GLU A 290 19.55 1.30 4.13
C GLU A 290 19.90 -0.08 4.66
N ALA A 291 19.59 -0.36 5.93
CA ALA A 291 19.78 -1.69 6.51
C ALA A 291 18.95 -2.76 5.79
N LEU A 292 17.69 -2.45 5.42
CA LEU A 292 16.82 -3.35 4.69
C LEU A 292 17.40 -3.72 3.31
N PHE A 293 17.89 -2.75 2.54
CA PHE A 293 18.41 -3.00 1.18
C PHE A 293 19.82 -3.59 1.15
N ALA A 294 20.59 -3.43 2.22
CA ALA A 294 21.92 -4.00 2.36
C ALA A 294 21.92 -5.41 2.94
N MET A 295 20.73 -5.97 3.28
CA MET A 295 20.68 -7.27 3.94
C MET A 295 21.21 -8.41 3.05
N ASP A 296 21.95 -9.33 3.66
CA ASP A 296 22.40 -10.59 3.07
C ASP A 296 21.65 -11.74 3.76
N ALA A 297 20.37 -11.91 3.40
CA ALA A 297 19.51 -12.95 3.94
C ALA A 297 19.10 -13.92 2.80
N GLU A 298 19.47 -15.19 2.93
CA GLU A 298 19.12 -16.22 1.94
C GLU A 298 17.61 -16.31 1.79
N GLY A 299 17.12 -16.21 0.54
CA GLY A 299 15.69 -16.27 0.20
C GLY A 299 14.89 -15.02 0.52
N ALA A 300 15.51 -13.95 1.01
CA ALA A 300 14.83 -12.67 1.22
C ALA A 300 14.68 -11.86 -0.08
N TYR A 301 13.54 -11.19 -0.22
CA TYR A 301 13.29 -10.17 -1.25
C TYR A 301 13.22 -8.79 -0.60
N PRO A 302 14.34 -8.04 -0.53
CA PRO A 302 14.42 -6.80 0.26
C PRO A 302 13.86 -5.56 -0.44
N LEU A 303 13.61 -5.59 -1.76
CA LEU A 303 13.03 -4.44 -2.47
C LEU A 303 11.55 -4.28 -2.08
N VAL A 304 11.35 -3.77 -0.88
CA VAL A 304 10.05 -3.56 -0.24
C VAL A 304 9.84 -2.07 -0.02
N LEU A 305 8.63 -1.62 -0.29
CA LEU A 305 8.16 -0.27 -0.08
C LEU A 305 7.31 -0.22 1.19
N THR A 306 7.66 0.66 2.12
CA THR A 306 6.81 1.00 3.25
C THR A 306 6.16 2.35 2.99
N THR A 307 4.84 2.38 2.88
CA THR A 307 4.11 3.64 2.74
C THR A 307 3.67 4.11 4.12
N TYR A 308 4.14 5.29 4.48
CA TYR A 308 3.83 5.96 5.74
C TYR A 308 2.56 6.78 5.59
N GLU A 309 1.69 6.70 6.60
CA GLU A 309 0.70 7.74 6.84
C GLU A 309 1.32 8.77 7.75
N ILE A 310 1.61 9.96 7.19
CA ILE A 310 2.19 11.08 7.93
C ILE A 310 1.06 11.83 8.63
N VAL A 311 1.10 11.86 9.95
CA VAL A 311 0.06 12.44 10.81
C VAL A 311 0.67 13.37 11.85
N CYS A 312 -0.12 14.28 12.41
CA CYS A 312 0.30 15.01 13.61
C CYS A 312 0.18 14.13 14.85
N SER A 313 1.17 14.14 15.71
CA SER A 313 1.09 13.54 17.05
C SER A 313 0.05 14.22 17.95
N ALA A 314 -0.13 15.53 17.76
CA ALA A 314 -1.14 16.37 18.39
C ALA A 314 -1.35 17.64 17.55
N GLY A 315 -2.37 18.43 17.90
CA GLY A 315 -2.63 19.73 17.25
C GLY A 315 -3.72 19.73 16.19
N TYR A 316 -4.39 18.61 15.95
CA TYR A 316 -5.65 18.57 15.21
C TYR A 316 -6.77 19.25 16.02
N ASP A 317 -7.79 19.79 15.34
CA ASP A 317 -9.07 19.99 15.99
C ASP A 317 -9.71 18.65 16.36
N GLU A 318 -10.66 18.68 17.30
CA GLU A 318 -11.27 17.47 17.86
C GLU A 318 -11.92 16.57 16.78
N THR A 319 -12.59 17.16 15.80
CA THR A 319 -13.26 16.41 14.73
C THR A 319 -12.24 15.71 13.82
N THR A 320 -11.22 16.42 13.38
CA THR A 320 -10.17 15.88 12.52
C THR A 320 -9.38 14.78 13.24
N ARG A 321 -9.01 15.02 14.51
CA ARG A 321 -8.32 14.02 15.34
C ARG A 321 -9.13 12.71 15.44
N ASP A 322 -10.41 12.83 15.75
CA ASP A 322 -11.27 11.66 15.93
C ASP A 322 -11.49 10.89 14.63
N LEU A 323 -11.65 11.59 13.50
CA LEU A 323 -11.74 10.96 12.17
C LEU A 323 -10.43 10.23 11.79
N VAL A 324 -9.27 10.86 12.02
CA VAL A 324 -7.96 10.24 11.79
C VAL A 324 -7.80 8.97 12.63
N LYS A 325 -8.12 9.04 13.93
CA LYS A 325 -8.05 7.87 14.82
C LYS A 325 -9.02 6.77 14.43
N ASN A 326 -10.28 7.10 14.14
CA ASN A 326 -11.27 6.12 13.69
C ASN A 326 -10.81 5.43 12.41
N PHE A 327 -10.35 6.20 11.41
CA PHE A 327 -9.89 5.64 10.15
C PHE A 327 -8.73 4.66 10.35
N PHE A 328 -7.67 5.07 11.04
CA PHE A 328 -6.50 4.21 11.22
C PHE A 328 -6.75 3.02 12.16
N LYS A 329 -7.64 3.13 13.14
CA LYS A 329 -8.11 1.96 13.90
C LYS A 329 -8.77 0.93 12.99
N ILE A 330 -9.67 1.37 12.12
CA ILE A 330 -10.34 0.49 11.16
C ILE A 330 -9.32 -0.13 10.18
N VAL A 331 -8.38 0.65 9.68
CA VAL A 331 -7.29 0.16 8.82
C VAL A 331 -6.47 -0.92 9.53
N LEU A 332 -6.15 -0.75 10.79
CA LEU A 332 -5.37 -1.71 11.55
C LEU A 332 -6.17 -2.95 11.93
N GLU A 333 -7.44 -2.83 12.30
CA GLU A 333 -8.26 -3.96 12.76
C GLU A 333 -8.85 -4.78 11.61
N GLU A 334 -9.43 -4.12 10.60
CA GLU A 334 -10.15 -4.76 9.49
C GLU A 334 -9.38 -4.71 8.17
N GLY A 335 -8.56 -3.68 7.98
CA GLY A 335 -7.84 -3.45 6.71
C GLY A 335 -6.63 -4.36 6.52
N GLN A 336 -6.00 -4.85 7.59
CA GLN A 336 -4.84 -5.76 7.51
C GLN A 336 -5.31 -7.21 7.32
N SER A 337 -5.87 -7.50 6.17
CA SER A 337 -6.65 -8.70 5.86
C SER A 337 -6.14 -9.44 4.62
N GLN A 338 -6.70 -10.62 4.36
CA GLN A 338 -6.47 -11.37 3.12
C GLN A 338 -6.83 -10.55 1.87
N GLU A 339 -7.84 -9.68 1.95
CA GLU A 339 -8.23 -8.83 0.82
C GLU A 339 -7.12 -7.83 0.47
N LEU A 340 -6.41 -7.27 1.46
CA LEU A 340 -5.23 -6.45 1.24
C LEU A 340 -4.09 -7.25 0.60
N GLU A 341 -3.88 -8.49 1.01
CA GLU A 341 -2.89 -9.40 0.42
C GLU A 341 -3.24 -9.74 -1.04
N ASP A 342 -4.51 -10.00 -1.33
CA ASP A 342 -4.99 -10.26 -2.70
C ASP A 342 -4.77 -9.04 -3.63
N LEU A 343 -4.75 -7.83 -3.09
CA LEU A 343 -4.38 -6.61 -3.78
C LEU A 343 -2.86 -6.47 -4.01
N GLY A 344 -2.04 -7.37 -3.46
CA GLY A 344 -0.59 -7.41 -3.65
C GLY A 344 0.22 -6.67 -2.59
N TYR A 345 -0.36 -6.36 -1.44
CA TYR A 345 0.32 -5.78 -0.27
C TYR A 345 0.56 -6.85 0.80
N ILE A 346 1.42 -6.54 1.75
CA ILE A 346 1.69 -7.42 2.90
C ILE A 346 1.02 -6.82 4.13
N PRO A 347 0.05 -7.51 4.74
CA PRO A 347 -0.59 -7.04 5.96
C PRO A 347 0.40 -6.93 7.13
N VAL A 348 0.35 -5.82 7.86
CA VAL A 348 1.15 -5.67 9.08
C VAL A 348 0.57 -6.54 10.20
N GLN A 349 1.44 -7.25 10.92
CA GLN A 349 1.05 -8.25 11.92
C GLN A 349 1.94 -8.17 13.17
N GLY A 350 1.56 -8.94 14.20
CA GLY A 350 2.37 -9.15 15.40
C GLY A 350 2.73 -7.87 16.15
N GLU A 351 4.00 -7.79 16.61
CA GLU A 351 4.50 -6.64 17.35
C GLU A 351 4.52 -5.34 16.54
N PHE A 352 4.69 -5.44 15.24
CA PHE A 352 4.66 -4.29 14.34
C PHE A 352 3.25 -3.65 14.33
N LYS A 353 2.21 -4.45 14.11
CA LYS A 353 0.82 -3.98 14.19
C LYS A 353 0.52 -3.36 15.55
N GLN A 354 0.96 -3.98 16.66
CA GLN A 354 0.71 -3.46 18.00
C GLN A 354 1.35 -2.08 18.23
N LYS A 355 2.56 -1.86 17.74
CA LYS A 355 3.21 -0.54 17.79
C LYS A 355 2.42 0.53 17.03
N LEU A 356 1.85 0.19 15.87
CA LEU A 356 0.99 1.10 15.11
C LEU A 356 -0.31 1.42 15.86
N VAL A 357 -0.94 0.42 16.49
CA VAL A 357 -2.13 0.62 17.34
C VAL A 357 -1.81 1.58 18.49
N ASP A 358 -0.70 1.35 19.18
CA ASP A 358 -0.26 2.21 20.29
C ASP A 358 0.01 3.65 19.81
N ALA A 359 0.62 3.82 18.64
CA ALA A 359 0.87 5.13 18.04
C ALA A 359 -0.42 5.86 17.67
N VAL A 360 -1.39 5.17 17.03
CA VAL A 360 -2.71 5.75 16.69
C VAL A 360 -3.46 6.14 17.96
N ASP A 361 -3.43 5.32 19.01
CA ASP A 361 -4.06 5.65 20.29
C ASP A 361 -3.43 6.87 20.98
N ALA A 362 -2.14 7.10 20.76
CA ALA A 362 -1.41 8.24 21.34
C ALA A 362 -1.65 9.57 20.62
N ILE A 363 -2.28 9.62 19.44
CA ILE A 363 -2.65 10.87 18.74
C ILE A 363 -3.59 11.71 19.61
N GLN A 364 -3.26 13.03 19.80
CA GLN A 364 -3.99 13.96 20.70
C GLN A 364 -4.64 15.12 19.95
#